data_7297f30e70c685d4ba3c337862da4459
#
_entry.id   7297f30e70c685d4ba3c337862da4459
#
_cell.length_a   1.000
_cell.length_b   1.000
_cell.length_c   1.000
_cell.angle_alpha   90.00
_cell.angle_beta   90.00
_cell.angle_gamma   90.00
#
_symmetry.space_group_name_H-M   'P 1'
#
loop_
_entity.id
_entity.type
_entity.pdbx_description
1 polymer ?
#
loop_
_entity_poly.entity_id
_entity_poly.type
_entity_poly.pdbx_seq_one_letter_code
_entity_poly.pdbx_strand_id
1 'polypeptide(L)'
;PPEAYTSMKIDTKYYGEIDYTKDELVVFPDGLFGFSQYHDYLPLSMEEDDSSLLILQSVDEPYVAFFLIDAAALFPSYSPVLLPEELSFLEVDSSDELSYYVICTVKKDYLDGTVNLKCPLAINPDTRKGIQVILSNADYDYRHTLRSLLGKEIKEQDTKKEINSHADTET
;
A
#
# COMPACT_ATOMS: atom_id res chain seq x y z
N PRO A 1 -23.09 -4.35 13.86
CA PRO A 1 -23.55 -3.68 15.07
C PRO A 1 -23.69 -2.19 14.85
N PRO A 2 -24.65 -1.55 15.53
CA PRO A 2 -24.93 -0.11 15.35
C PRO A 2 -23.71 0.78 15.62
N GLU A 3 -22.80 0.38 16.49
CA GLU A 3 -21.60 1.13 16.83
C GLU A 3 -20.63 1.28 15.65
N ALA A 4 -20.55 0.30 14.74
CA ALA A 4 -19.64 0.33 13.59
C ALA A 4 -19.99 1.44 12.59
N TYR A 5 -21.25 1.88 12.58
CA TYR A 5 -21.77 2.88 11.64
C TYR A 5 -22.03 4.24 12.28
N THR A 6 -21.67 4.40 13.56
CA THR A 6 -21.78 5.70 14.24
C THR A 6 -20.70 6.64 13.69
N SER A 7 -21.13 7.80 13.20
CA SER A 7 -20.21 8.81 12.69
C SER A 7 -19.37 9.42 13.82
N MET A 8 -18.05 9.46 13.59
CA MET A 8 -17.07 10.06 14.48
C MET A 8 -16.27 11.12 13.71
N LYS A 9 -15.58 11.97 14.42
CA LYS A 9 -14.77 13.05 13.83
C LYS A 9 -13.32 12.89 14.27
N ILE A 10 -12.39 13.12 13.31
CA ILE A 10 -10.95 13.22 13.60
C ILE A 10 -10.35 14.43 12.90
N ASP A 11 -9.30 14.96 13.48
CA ASP A 11 -8.42 15.92 12.82
C ASP A 11 -7.40 15.18 11.99
N THR A 12 -7.17 15.66 10.77
CA THR A 12 -6.22 15.05 9.83
C THR A 12 -5.07 16.02 9.53
N LYS A 13 -3.95 15.47 9.06
CA LYS A 13 -2.77 16.25 8.71
C LYS A 13 -3.01 17.16 7.51
N TYR A 14 -3.79 16.69 6.51
CA TYR A 14 -3.91 17.36 5.22
C TYR A 14 -5.31 17.86 4.88
N TYR A 15 -6.35 17.35 5.52
CA TYR A 15 -7.75 17.60 5.15
C TYR A 15 -8.59 18.24 6.27
N GLY A 16 -7.94 18.67 7.37
CA GLY A 16 -8.66 19.21 8.52
C GLY A 16 -9.52 18.16 9.20
N GLU A 17 -10.64 18.58 9.80
CA GLU A 17 -11.57 17.69 10.47
C GLU A 17 -12.41 16.93 9.42
N ILE A 18 -12.50 15.62 9.57
CA ILE A 18 -13.32 14.76 8.72
C ILE A 18 -14.19 13.83 9.55
N ASP A 19 -15.27 13.37 8.95
CA ASP A 19 -16.16 12.36 9.54
C ASP A 19 -15.74 10.97 9.04
N TYR A 20 -15.85 9.98 9.93
CA TYR A 20 -15.59 8.59 9.57
C TYR A 20 -16.43 7.65 10.42
N THR A 21 -16.54 6.40 9.99
CA THR A 21 -17.15 5.33 10.77
C THR A 21 -16.12 4.26 11.06
N LYS A 22 -16.30 3.51 12.14
CA LYS A 22 -15.33 2.53 12.63
C LYS A 22 -15.01 1.42 11.63
N ASP A 23 -15.98 1.05 10.79
CA ASP A 23 -15.81 0.04 9.75
C ASP A 23 -14.87 0.47 8.61
N GLU A 24 -14.57 1.77 8.51
CA GLU A 24 -13.62 2.30 7.54
C GLU A 24 -12.15 2.16 7.98
N LEU A 25 -11.91 1.85 9.24
CA LEU A 25 -10.56 1.79 9.80
C LEU A 25 -9.81 0.53 9.35
N VAL A 26 -8.51 0.68 9.19
CA VAL A 26 -7.56 -0.43 9.10
C VAL A 26 -6.80 -0.49 10.41
N VAL A 27 -6.71 -1.66 11.00
CA VAL A 27 -6.07 -1.86 12.30
C VAL A 27 -4.76 -2.60 12.13
N PHE A 28 -3.68 -2.01 12.65
CA PHE A 28 -2.36 -2.63 12.73
C PHE A 28 -2.07 -2.94 14.20
N PRO A 29 -2.34 -4.18 14.68
CA PRO A 29 -2.20 -4.51 16.10
C PRO A 29 -0.79 -4.27 16.66
N ASP A 30 0.23 -4.41 15.83
CA ASP A 30 1.63 -4.15 16.21
C ASP A 30 2.10 -2.73 15.82
N GLY A 31 1.22 -1.92 15.25
CA GLY A 31 1.57 -0.61 14.71
C GLY A 31 2.41 -0.71 13.46
N LEU A 32 3.00 0.42 13.07
CA LEU A 32 3.93 0.52 11.95
C LEU A 32 5.34 0.77 12.46
N PHE A 33 6.36 0.46 11.65
CA PHE A 33 7.76 0.64 12.04
C PHE A 33 8.03 2.12 12.40
N GLY A 34 8.55 2.34 13.60
CA GLY A 34 8.76 3.67 14.15
C GLY A 34 7.53 4.31 14.80
N PHE A 35 6.35 3.66 14.67
CA PHE A 35 5.07 4.18 15.15
C PHE A 35 4.25 3.07 15.81
N SER A 36 4.89 2.27 16.65
CA SER A 36 4.26 1.08 17.26
C SER A 36 3.13 1.41 18.24
N GLN A 37 3.06 2.63 18.72
CA GLN A 37 2.02 3.08 19.65
C GLN A 37 0.67 3.40 19.00
N TYR A 38 0.63 3.55 17.67
CA TYR A 38 -0.61 3.86 16.93
C TYR A 38 -1.07 2.63 16.15
N HIS A 39 -2.35 2.29 16.31
CA HIS A 39 -2.90 1.06 15.75
C HIS A 39 -4.03 1.28 14.75
N ASP A 40 -4.85 2.30 14.96
CA ASP A 40 -6.03 2.59 14.15
C ASP A 40 -5.73 3.67 13.12
N TYR A 41 -5.98 3.34 11.86
CA TYR A 41 -5.72 4.25 10.74
C TYR A 41 -6.93 4.34 9.83
N LEU A 42 -7.17 5.53 9.30
CA LEU A 42 -8.21 5.80 8.33
C LEU A 42 -7.57 6.01 6.95
N PRO A 43 -7.84 5.13 5.97
CA PRO A 43 -7.39 5.37 4.61
C PRO A 43 -8.24 6.45 3.94
N LEU A 44 -7.58 7.42 3.34
CA LEU A 44 -8.20 8.54 2.64
C LEU A 44 -7.76 8.53 1.18
N SER A 45 -8.70 8.53 0.25
CA SER A 45 -8.39 8.66 -1.17
C SER A 45 -7.95 10.08 -1.48
N MET A 46 -6.87 10.24 -2.24
CA MET A 46 -6.40 11.55 -2.70
C MET A 46 -7.23 12.08 -3.85
N GLU A 47 -7.82 11.19 -4.66
CA GLU A 47 -8.70 11.51 -5.78
C GLU A 47 -9.94 10.61 -5.74
N GLU A 48 -11.12 11.12 -6.10
CA GLU A 48 -12.40 10.41 -5.98
C GLU A 48 -12.45 9.10 -6.77
N ASP A 49 -11.85 9.07 -7.96
CA ASP A 49 -11.94 7.94 -8.89
C ASP A 49 -10.66 7.08 -8.92
N ASP A 50 -9.66 7.40 -8.09
CA ASP A 50 -8.38 6.69 -8.07
C ASP A 50 -8.05 6.21 -6.66
N SER A 51 -8.11 4.87 -6.45
CA SER A 51 -7.75 4.24 -5.19
C SER A 51 -6.28 3.83 -5.11
N SER A 52 -5.47 4.12 -6.14
CA SER A 52 -4.06 3.74 -6.18
C SER A 52 -3.17 4.59 -5.26
N LEU A 53 -3.60 5.82 -4.96
CA LEU A 53 -2.89 6.75 -4.06
C LEU A 53 -3.78 7.05 -2.86
N LEU A 54 -3.25 6.76 -1.67
CA LEU A 54 -3.97 6.95 -0.42
C LEU A 54 -3.12 7.74 0.57
N ILE A 55 -3.80 8.39 1.50
CA ILE A 55 -3.19 8.85 2.75
C ILE A 55 -3.72 7.96 3.86
N LEU A 56 -2.81 7.34 4.61
CA LEU A 56 -3.15 6.54 5.77
C LEU A 56 -3.02 7.44 7.00
N GLN A 57 -4.15 7.89 7.52
CA GLN A 57 -4.23 8.85 8.63
C GLN A 57 -4.37 8.12 9.97
N SER A 58 -3.46 8.41 10.93
CA SER A 58 -3.64 7.94 12.30
C SER A 58 -4.89 8.59 12.91
N VAL A 59 -5.69 7.79 13.60
CA VAL A 59 -6.86 8.27 14.34
C VAL A 59 -6.44 8.94 15.64
N ASP A 60 -5.33 8.50 16.24
CA ASP A 60 -4.88 8.95 17.55
C ASP A 60 -3.97 10.18 17.52
N GLU A 61 -3.25 10.37 16.41
CA GLU A 61 -2.28 11.48 16.29
C GLU A 61 -2.42 12.17 14.92
N PRO A 62 -2.97 13.39 14.86
CA PRO A 62 -3.22 14.08 13.59
C PRO A 62 -1.98 14.26 12.69
N TYR A 63 -0.80 14.40 13.28
CA TYR A 63 0.44 14.60 12.51
C TYR A 63 1.02 13.32 11.93
N VAL A 64 0.51 12.16 12.32
CA VAL A 64 0.96 10.87 11.79
C VAL A 64 0.07 10.46 10.62
N ALA A 65 0.60 10.60 9.42
CA ALA A 65 -0.06 10.24 8.18
C ALA A 65 0.99 9.83 7.17
N PHE A 66 0.67 8.81 6.36
CA PHE A 66 1.59 8.25 5.38
C PHE A 66 0.98 8.30 3.99
N PHE A 67 1.78 8.67 2.99
CA PHE A 67 1.39 8.50 1.59
C PHE A 67 1.60 7.04 1.21
N LEU A 68 0.57 6.40 0.70
CA LEU A 68 0.59 5.01 0.27
C LEU A 68 0.27 4.90 -1.21
N ILE A 69 0.93 3.94 -1.84
CA ILE A 69 0.64 3.55 -3.21
C ILE A 69 0.18 2.09 -3.18
N ASP A 70 -0.94 1.79 -3.87
CA ASP A 70 -1.36 0.42 -4.11
C ASP A 70 -0.32 -0.24 -5.04
N ALA A 71 0.44 -1.17 -4.50
CA ALA A 71 1.56 -1.77 -5.21
C ALA A 71 1.11 -2.50 -6.48
N ALA A 72 -0.02 -3.20 -6.46
CA ALA A 72 -0.54 -3.92 -7.61
C ALA A 72 -0.93 -2.99 -8.78
N ALA A 73 -1.40 -1.78 -8.47
CA ALA A 73 -1.80 -0.81 -9.50
C ALA A 73 -0.61 -0.24 -10.27
N LEU A 74 0.55 -0.04 -9.60
CA LEU A 74 1.73 0.58 -10.20
C LEU A 74 2.81 -0.42 -10.60
N PHE A 75 2.91 -1.54 -9.89
CA PHE A 75 3.97 -2.52 -10.08
C PHE A 75 3.37 -3.93 -10.19
N PRO A 76 2.77 -4.29 -11.36
CA PRO A 76 2.09 -5.58 -11.51
C PRO A 76 2.98 -6.80 -11.26
N SER A 77 4.30 -6.65 -11.40
CA SER A 77 5.28 -7.70 -11.12
C SER A 77 5.67 -7.82 -9.64
N TYR A 78 5.19 -6.91 -8.80
CA TYR A 78 5.48 -6.95 -7.37
C TYR A 78 4.81 -8.17 -6.72
N SER A 79 5.61 -9.06 -6.16
CA SER A 79 5.13 -10.35 -5.64
C SER A 79 5.68 -10.62 -4.24
N PRO A 80 5.14 -9.97 -3.21
CA PRO A 80 5.53 -10.24 -1.83
C PRO A 80 5.22 -11.69 -1.43
N VAL A 81 6.16 -12.29 -0.70
CA VAL A 81 5.98 -13.62 -0.09
C VAL A 81 6.14 -13.46 1.42
N LEU A 82 5.05 -13.67 2.14
CA LEU A 82 5.01 -13.56 3.58
C LEU A 82 5.40 -14.89 4.25
N LEU A 83 5.89 -14.77 5.48
CA LEU A 83 6.18 -15.94 6.32
C LEU A 83 4.88 -16.62 6.78
N PRO A 84 4.92 -17.94 7.07
CA PRO A 84 3.72 -18.65 7.54
C PRO A 84 3.06 -18.01 8.77
N GLU A 85 3.85 -17.54 9.72
CA GLU A 85 3.33 -16.86 10.92
C GLU A 85 2.67 -15.51 10.61
N GLU A 86 3.13 -14.81 9.58
CA GLU A 86 2.51 -13.56 9.12
C GLU A 86 1.17 -13.82 8.43
N LEU A 87 1.10 -14.87 7.60
CA LEU A 87 -0.15 -15.30 6.98
C LEU A 87 -1.18 -15.71 8.03
N SER A 88 -0.74 -16.48 9.03
CA SER A 88 -1.59 -16.90 10.13
C SER A 88 -2.13 -15.71 10.93
N PHE A 89 -1.28 -14.74 11.22
CA PHE A 89 -1.66 -13.50 11.91
C PHE A 89 -2.74 -12.74 11.14
N LEU A 90 -2.63 -12.70 9.82
CA LEU A 90 -3.58 -12.03 8.94
C LEU A 90 -4.78 -12.90 8.56
N GLU A 91 -4.84 -14.14 9.02
CA GLU A 91 -5.96 -15.07 8.80
C GLU A 91 -6.18 -15.39 7.32
N VAL A 92 -5.09 -15.56 6.57
CA VAL A 92 -5.11 -15.97 5.16
C VAL A 92 -4.22 -17.19 4.94
N ASP A 93 -4.47 -17.92 3.87
CA ASP A 93 -3.70 -19.11 3.51
C ASP A 93 -2.54 -18.81 2.55
N SER A 94 -2.64 -17.71 1.80
CA SER A 94 -1.68 -17.36 0.75
C SER A 94 -1.43 -15.85 0.72
N SER A 95 -0.20 -15.47 0.35
CA SER A 95 0.18 -14.07 0.13
C SER A 95 -0.66 -13.39 -0.94
N ASP A 96 -1.22 -14.14 -1.89
CA ASP A 96 -2.04 -13.61 -2.98
C ASP A 96 -3.42 -13.12 -2.52
N GLU A 97 -3.85 -13.50 -1.32
CA GLU A 97 -5.14 -13.07 -0.76
C GLU A 97 -5.09 -11.69 -0.10
N LEU A 98 -3.90 -11.11 -0.01
CA LEU A 98 -3.67 -9.83 0.67
C LEU A 98 -3.57 -8.66 -0.31
N SER A 99 -3.91 -7.48 0.17
CA SER A 99 -3.64 -6.22 -0.52
C SER A 99 -2.33 -5.62 0.02
N TYR A 100 -1.50 -5.10 -0.87
CA TYR A 100 -0.21 -4.53 -0.51
C TYR A 100 -0.15 -3.05 -0.86
N TYR A 101 0.24 -2.26 0.13
CA TYR A 101 0.48 -0.84 -0.02
C TYR A 101 1.91 -0.53 0.38
N VAL A 102 2.55 0.35 -0.35
CA VAL A 102 3.93 0.76 -0.06
C VAL A 102 3.97 2.23 0.33
N ILE A 103 4.78 2.54 1.34
CA ILE A 103 4.93 3.91 1.82
C ILE A 103 5.78 4.68 0.82
N CYS A 104 5.28 5.85 0.43
CA CYS A 104 5.92 6.74 -0.51
C CYS A 104 6.42 8.00 0.21
N THR A 105 7.68 8.37 -0.07
CA THR A 105 8.21 9.68 0.30
C THR A 105 8.05 10.61 -0.89
N VAL A 106 7.24 11.64 -0.72
CA VAL A 106 6.92 12.60 -1.78
C VAL A 106 8.04 13.63 -1.91
N LYS A 107 8.43 13.91 -3.15
CA LYS A 107 9.41 14.95 -3.51
C LYS A 107 8.77 16.00 -4.41
N LYS A 108 9.46 17.15 -4.56
CA LYS A 108 9.00 18.26 -5.39
C LYS A 108 8.76 17.83 -6.85
N ASP A 109 9.71 17.09 -7.43
CA ASP A 109 9.47 16.31 -8.66
C ASP A 109 8.98 14.92 -8.21
N TYR A 110 7.74 14.54 -8.57
CA TYR A 110 7.13 13.29 -8.10
C TYR A 110 7.93 12.05 -8.54
N LEU A 111 8.64 12.11 -9.68
CA LEU A 111 9.46 11.00 -10.16
C LEU A 111 10.70 10.76 -9.29
N ASP A 112 11.14 11.74 -8.52
CA ASP A 112 12.20 11.60 -7.52
C ASP A 112 11.70 11.07 -6.19
N GLY A 113 10.38 10.98 -6.01
CA GLY A 113 9.76 10.31 -4.87
C GLY A 113 10.20 8.86 -4.80
N THR A 114 10.24 8.31 -3.58
CA THR A 114 10.68 6.93 -3.34
C THR A 114 9.58 6.12 -2.69
N VAL A 115 9.60 4.82 -2.97
CA VAL A 115 8.72 3.84 -2.33
C VAL A 115 9.54 2.77 -1.64
N ASN A 116 9.01 2.28 -0.52
CA ASN A 116 9.62 1.21 0.26
C ASN A 116 9.01 -0.13 -0.16
N LEU A 117 9.64 -0.79 -1.13
CA LEU A 117 9.20 -2.12 -1.60
C LEU A 117 9.62 -3.25 -0.65
N LYS A 118 10.61 -3.00 0.23
CA LYS A 118 11.12 -3.98 1.19
C LYS A 118 10.16 -4.22 2.35
N CYS A 119 9.45 -3.18 2.77
CA CYS A 119 8.60 -3.22 3.96
C CYS A 119 7.18 -2.76 3.62
N PRO A 120 6.41 -3.55 2.83
CA PRO A 120 5.04 -3.17 2.50
C PRO A 120 4.12 -3.32 3.70
N LEU A 121 2.97 -2.65 3.61
CA LEU A 121 1.83 -2.90 4.47
C LEU A 121 1.00 -4.00 3.81
N ALA A 122 0.87 -5.14 4.47
CA ALA A 122 0.04 -6.25 4.02
C ALA A 122 -1.30 -6.19 4.78
N ILE A 123 -2.40 -6.13 4.06
CA ILE A 123 -3.73 -5.94 4.63
C ILE A 123 -4.66 -7.03 4.13
N ASN A 124 -5.35 -7.68 5.06
CA ASN A 124 -6.47 -8.56 4.73
C ASN A 124 -7.68 -7.67 4.38
N PRO A 125 -8.14 -7.67 3.11
CA PRO A 125 -9.23 -6.78 2.70
C PRO A 125 -10.58 -7.10 3.35
N ASP A 126 -10.77 -8.32 3.83
CA ASP A 126 -12.03 -8.74 4.45
C ASP A 126 -12.11 -8.31 5.92
N THR A 127 -11.05 -8.51 6.68
CA THR A 127 -10.99 -8.19 8.11
C THR A 127 -10.49 -6.77 8.39
N ARG A 128 -9.81 -6.15 7.43
CA ARG A 128 -9.13 -4.84 7.53
C ARG A 128 -8.00 -4.83 8.58
N LYS A 129 -7.47 -6.01 8.89
CA LYS A 129 -6.30 -6.18 9.75
C LYS A 129 -5.04 -6.14 8.90
N GLY A 130 -4.04 -5.42 9.35
CA GLY A 130 -2.80 -5.23 8.63
C GLY A 130 -1.55 -5.46 9.47
N ILE A 131 -0.44 -5.65 8.78
CA ILE A 131 0.89 -5.72 9.36
C ILE A 131 1.89 -5.11 8.38
N GLN A 132 2.89 -4.43 8.90
CA GLN A 132 4.06 -4.08 8.09
C GLN A 132 5.09 -5.19 8.19
N VAL A 133 5.53 -5.70 7.06
CA VAL A 133 6.46 -6.85 6.99
C VAL A 133 7.79 -6.43 6.39
N ILE A 134 8.83 -7.24 6.63
CA ILE A 134 10.13 -7.09 5.97
C ILE A 134 10.29 -8.28 5.02
N LEU A 135 10.30 -8.01 3.71
CA LEU A 135 10.42 -9.06 2.71
C LEU A 135 11.86 -9.54 2.56
N SER A 136 12.03 -10.84 2.32
CA SER A 136 13.32 -11.45 2.03
C SER A 136 13.73 -11.37 0.57
N ASN A 137 12.83 -10.92 -0.32
CA ASN A 137 13.11 -10.77 -1.74
C ASN A 137 14.32 -9.86 -1.98
N ALA A 138 15.32 -10.36 -2.71
CA ALA A 138 16.59 -9.67 -2.94
C ALA A 138 16.44 -8.40 -3.81
N ASP A 139 15.42 -8.38 -4.67
CA ASP A 139 15.19 -7.28 -5.62
C ASP A 139 14.45 -6.08 -5.01
N TYR A 140 13.96 -6.21 -3.78
CA TYR A 140 13.21 -5.16 -3.11
C TYR A 140 14.05 -4.47 -2.05
N ASP A 141 14.10 -3.14 -2.13
CA ASP A 141 14.84 -2.27 -1.22
C ASP A 141 13.94 -1.29 -0.50
N TYR A 142 14.49 -0.63 0.51
CA TYR A 142 13.79 0.38 1.31
C TYR A 142 13.48 1.65 0.52
N ARG A 143 14.22 1.91 -0.55
CA ARG A 143 14.06 3.09 -1.40
C ARG A 143 14.26 2.74 -2.87
N HIS A 144 13.17 2.82 -3.62
CA HIS A 144 13.17 2.79 -5.08
C HIS A 144 12.56 4.08 -5.57
N THR A 145 13.18 4.76 -6.52
CA THR A 145 12.57 5.96 -7.11
C THR A 145 11.43 5.57 -8.04
N LEU A 146 10.40 6.40 -8.09
CA LEU A 146 9.31 6.20 -9.06
C LEU A 146 9.85 6.23 -10.49
N ARG A 147 10.80 7.09 -10.77
CA ARG A 147 11.47 7.18 -12.08
C ARG A 147 12.06 5.82 -12.50
N SER A 148 12.79 5.16 -11.60
CA SER A 148 13.40 3.86 -11.86
C SER A 148 12.35 2.77 -12.11
N LEU A 149 11.31 2.71 -11.27
CA LEU A 149 10.27 1.69 -11.36
C LEU A 149 9.39 1.85 -12.59
N LEU A 150 8.95 3.06 -12.91
CA LEU A 150 8.17 3.34 -14.09
C LEU A 150 8.98 3.08 -15.37
N GLY A 151 10.28 3.39 -15.36
CA GLY A 151 11.17 3.07 -16.47
C GLY A 151 11.28 1.57 -16.74
N LYS A 152 11.35 0.73 -15.70
CA LYS A 152 11.37 -0.74 -15.83
C LYS A 152 10.05 -1.28 -16.39
N GLU A 153 8.91 -0.82 -15.90
CA GLU A 153 7.60 -1.25 -16.39
C GLU A 153 7.40 -0.92 -17.87
N ILE A 154 7.83 0.26 -18.32
CA ILE A 154 7.79 0.65 -19.73
C ILE A 154 8.65 -0.31 -20.58
N LYS A 155 9.87 -0.62 -20.14
CA LYS A 155 10.77 -1.56 -20.84
C LYS A 155 10.19 -2.97 -20.92
N GLU A 156 9.60 -3.48 -19.85
CA GLU A 156 8.96 -4.80 -19.83
C GLU A 156 7.78 -4.87 -20.81
N GLN A 157 6.94 -3.82 -20.86
CA GLN A 157 5.83 -3.74 -21.80
C GLN A 157 6.31 -3.68 -23.25
N ASP A 158 7.35 -2.93 -23.55
CA ASP A 158 7.93 -2.86 -24.89
C ASP A 158 8.50 -4.21 -25.34
N THR A 159 9.19 -4.93 -24.45
CA THR A 159 9.71 -6.26 -24.70
C THR A 159 8.58 -7.25 -25.01
N LYS A 160 7.49 -7.22 -24.26
CA LYS A 160 6.30 -8.07 -24.50
C LYS A 160 5.66 -7.77 -25.85
N LYS A 161 5.58 -6.50 -26.23
CA LYS A 161 5.05 -6.09 -27.54
C LYS A 161 5.92 -6.60 -28.69
N GLU A 162 7.23 -6.53 -28.58
CA GLU A 162 8.17 -7.06 -29.58
C GLU A 162 8.03 -8.59 -29.73
N ILE A 163 7.95 -9.34 -28.63
CA ILE A 163 7.75 -10.79 -28.64
C ILE A 163 6.44 -11.14 -29.34
N ASN A 164 5.33 -10.48 -29.00
CA ASN A 164 4.04 -10.72 -29.60
C ASN A 164 4.02 -10.36 -31.10
N SER A 165 4.71 -9.29 -31.49
CA SER A 165 4.86 -8.87 -32.88
C SER A 165 5.61 -9.92 -33.70
N HIS A 166 6.68 -10.52 -33.17
CA HIS A 166 7.42 -11.61 -33.84
C HIS A 166 6.59 -12.90 -33.93
N ALA A 167 5.81 -13.25 -32.93
CA ALA A 167 4.93 -14.41 -32.94
C ALA A 167 3.87 -14.30 -34.02
N ASP A 168 3.31 -13.11 -34.28
CA ASP A 168 2.31 -12.86 -35.31
C ASP A 168 2.89 -12.93 -36.74
N THR A 169 4.20 -12.74 -36.93
CA THR A 169 4.85 -12.78 -38.23
C THR A 169 5.34 -14.19 -38.66
N GLU A 170 5.39 -15.16 -37.75
CA GLU A 170 5.80 -16.55 -38.02
C GLU A 170 4.65 -17.46 -38.45
N THR A 171 3.42 -16.97 -38.50
CA THR A 171 2.24 -17.67 -38.99
C THR A 171 1.87 -17.21 -40.39
#